data_4c9c5ca92b146f6e3b0413c286f1d543
#
_entry.id   4c9c5ca92b146f6e3b0413c286f1d543
#
_cell.length_a   1.000
_cell.length_b   1.000
_cell.length_c   1.000
_cell.angle_alpha   90.00
_cell.angle_beta   90.00
_cell.angle_gamma   90.00
#
_symmetry.space_group_name_H-M   'P 1'
#
loop_
_entity.id
_entity.type
_entity.pdbx_description
1 polymer ?
#
loop_
_entity_poly.entity_id
_entity_poly.type
_entity_poly.pdbx_seq_one_letter_code
_entity_poly.pdbx_strand_id
1 'polypeptide(L)'
;MNTPNPVATYALRLGDNGLVLAQRLGAWCGHAPELEIDLALANIGLDLLGQARNFLSYAAELNGCGDEDTLAFGRDERQFSNLLLVEQPNGNFADTIARQFFIDVWHVALFSRLVNSRDAQLAAIAAKGLKEVRYHQRFSRGWLERLGNGTEESNRKMQQAVDNLWRFTGELFLADEVELSLVEQGIAVDPRELQAEWQSAVHTALLDSGLPIPQEAAFRSGGKQGLHSEHLGPLLAEMQYLQRSHPGLQW
;
A
#
# COMPACT_ATOMS: atom_id res chain seq x y z
N MET A 1 -2.42 7.40 -30.73
CA MET A 1 -1.94 6.93 -29.42
C MET A 1 -3.09 6.17 -28.81
N ASN A 2 -2.92 4.88 -28.51
CA ASN A 2 -3.97 4.14 -27.81
C ASN A 2 -4.13 4.72 -26.41
N THR A 3 -5.33 5.12 -26.06
CA THR A 3 -5.66 5.51 -24.67
C THR A 3 -5.40 4.30 -23.79
N PRO A 4 -4.66 4.43 -22.66
CA PRO A 4 -4.43 3.31 -21.76
C PRO A 4 -5.75 2.67 -21.34
N ASN A 5 -5.77 1.32 -21.24
CA ASN A 5 -6.94 0.61 -20.74
C ASN A 5 -7.22 1.01 -19.28
N PRO A 6 -8.40 1.56 -18.95
CA PRO A 6 -8.70 2.01 -17.59
C PRO A 6 -8.57 0.89 -16.54
N VAL A 7 -8.96 -0.34 -16.87
CA VAL A 7 -8.83 -1.51 -15.96
C VAL A 7 -7.37 -1.83 -15.71
N ALA A 8 -6.53 -1.78 -16.78
CA ALA A 8 -5.09 -1.98 -16.63
C ALA A 8 -4.45 -0.90 -15.74
N THR A 9 -4.88 0.37 -15.90
CA THR A 9 -4.40 1.47 -15.05
C THR A 9 -4.80 1.27 -13.60
N TYR A 10 -6.02 0.82 -13.33
CA TYR A 10 -6.49 0.53 -11.98
C TYR A 10 -5.72 -0.63 -11.35
N ALA A 11 -5.55 -1.73 -12.07
CA ALA A 11 -4.74 -2.88 -11.63
C ALA A 11 -3.28 -2.47 -11.36
N LEU A 12 -2.68 -1.65 -12.25
CA LEU A 12 -1.32 -1.15 -12.09
C LEU A 12 -1.14 -0.38 -10.78
N ARG A 13 -2.06 0.52 -10.44
CA ARG A 13 -2.04 1.29 -9.18
C ARG A 13 -2.08 0.40 -7.94
N LEU A 14 -2.95 -0.63 -7.96
CA LEU A 14 -3.04 -1.59 -6.86
C LEU A 14 -1.76 -2.44 -6.75
N GLY A 15 -1.20 -2.85 -7.89
CA GLY A 15 0.07 -3.56 -7.95
C GLY A 15 1.24 -2.73 -7.43
N ASP A 16 1.33 -1.45 -7.83
CA ASP A 16 2.38 -0.54 -7.38
C ASP A 16 2.34 -0.32 -5.86
N ASN A 17 1.15 -0.15 -5.28
CA ASN A 17 0.99 -0.04 -3.82
C ASN A 17 1.57 -1.26 -3.10
N GLY A 18 1.21 -2.46 -3.56
CA GLY A 18 1.70 -3.72 -2.99
C GLY A 18 3.21 -3.87 -3.14
N LEU A 19 3.74 -3.59 -4.33
CA LEU A 19 5.16 -3.73 -4.64
C LEU A 19 6.03 -2.80 -3.78
N VAL A 20 5.69 -1.51 -3.74
CA VAL A 20 6.46 -0.51 -2.98
C VAL A 20 6.41 -0.80 -1.48
N LEU A 21 5.22 -1.17 -0.95
CA LEU A 21 5.08 -1.50 0.46
C LEU A 21 5.83 -2.79 0.82
N ALA A 22 5.82 -3.80 -0.06
CA ALA A 22 6.57 -5.05 0.12
C ALA A 22 8.09 -4.77 0.21
N GLN A 23 8.62 -3.89 -0.65
CA GLN A 23 10.03 -3.49 -0.60
C GLN A 23 10.38 -2.77 0.72
N ARG A 24 9.48 -1.90 1.21
CA ARG A 24 9.67 -1.27 2.54
C ARG A 24 9.72 -2.29 3.66
N LEU A 25 8.85 -3.30 3.64
CA LEU A 25 8.87 -4.35 4.66
C LEU A 25 10.06 -5.29 4.51
N GLY A 26 10.48 -5.59 3.29
CA GLY A 26 11.68 -6.38 3.00
C GLY A 26 12.95 -5.80 3.63
N ALA A 27 13.06 -4.47 3.73
CA ALA A 27 14.18 -3.79 4.38
C ALA A 27 14.26 -4.04 5.91
N TRP A 28 13.23 -4.61 6.52
CA TRP A 28 13.26 -5.03 7.94
C TRP A 28 13.94 -6.39 8.15
N CYS A 29 14.16 -7.17 7.10
CA CYS A 29 14.75 -8.52 7.23
C CYS A 29 16.10 -8.47 7.94
N GLY A 30 16.21 -9.10 9.10
CA GLY A 30 17.36 -9.10 9.98
C GLY A 30 17.53 -7.84 10.86
N HIS A 31 16.56 -6.92 10.88
CA HIS A 31 16.64 -5.64 11.62
C HIS A 31 15.48 -5.41 12.57
N ALA A 32 14.46 -6.28 12.58
CA ALA A 32 13.32 -6.12 13.47
C ALA A 32 13.72 -6.35 14.95
N PRO A 33 12.98 -5.77 15.91
CA PRO A 33 13.34 -5.83 17.32
C PRO A 33 13.33 -7.26 17.91
N GLU A 34 12.54 -8.17 17.33
CA GLU A 34 12.40 -9.56 17.77
C GLU A 34 12.28 -10.47 16.55
N LEU A 35 12.73 -11.73 16.67
CA LEU A 35 12.70 -12.71 15.58
C LEU A 35 11.28 -12.95 15.04
N GLU A 36 10.31 -13.04 15.92
CA GLU A 36 8.91 -13.27 15.55
C GLU A 36 8.31 -12.09 14.77
N ILE A 37 8.75 -10.87 15.07
CA ILE A 37 8.36 -9.66 14.35
C ILE A 37 9.02 -9.65 12.97
N ASP A 38 10.31 -9.99 12.89
CA ASP A 38 11.04 -10.08 11.63
C ASP A 38 10.35 -11.05 10.67
N LEU A 39 10.07 -12.26 11.14
CA LEU A 39 9.34 -13.27 10.36
C LEU A 39 7.93 -12.80 9.96
N ALA A 40 7.22 -12.11 10.85
CA ALA A 40 5.88 -11.60 10.53
C ALA A 40 5.93 -10.50 9.46
N LEU A 41 6.85 -9.53 9.57
CA LEU A 41 7.02 -8.47 8.57
C LEU A 41 7.47 -9.04 7.22
N ALA A 42 8.38 -10.02 7.21
CA ALA A 42 8.79 -10.72 6.00
C ALA A 42 7.62 -11.43 5.32
N ASN A 43 6.79 -12.16 6.08
CA ASN A 43 5.60 -12.84 5.55
C ASN A 43 4.56 -11.84 5.00
N ILE A 44 4.30 -10.73 5.70
CA ILE A 44 3.42 -9.67 5.20
C ILE A 44 3.98 -9.09 3.90
N GLY A 45 5.29 -8.86 3.83
CA GLY A 45 5.96 -8.40 2.61
C GLY A 45 5.80 -9.39 1.44
N LEU A 46 5.93 -10.70 1.69
CA LEU A 46 5.71 -11.74 0.67
C LEU A 46 4.25 -11.81 0.19
N ASP A 47 3.28 -11.67 1.11
CA ASP A 47 1.86 -11.60 0.74
C ASP A 47 1.59 -10.39 -0.17
N LEU A 48 2.10 -9.21 0.19
CA LEU A 48 1.97 -7.99 -0.61
C LEU A 48 2.66 -8.12 -1.97
N LEU A 49 3.82 -8.75 -2.04
CA LEU A 49 4.53 -9.04 -3.29
C LEU A 49 3.70 -9.99 -4.18
N GLY A 50 3.10 -11.02 -3.58
CA GLY A 50 2.20 -11.93 -4.29
C GLY A 50 0.94 -11.23 -4.85
N GLN A 51 0.36 -10.30 -4.07
CA GLN A 51 -0.74 -9.46 -4.54
C GLN A 51 -0.29 -8.53 -5.68
N ALA A 52 0.86 -7.86 -5.51
CA ALA A 52 1.44 -6.99 -6.53
C ALA A 52 1.67 -7.73 -7.84
N ARG A 53 2.27 -8.92 -7.78
CA ARG A 53 2.48 -9.78 -8.95
C ARG A 53 1.17 -10.05 -9.70
N ASN A 54 0.11 -10.46 -8.99
CA ASN A 54 -1.17 -10.76 -9.62
C ASN A 54 -1.79 -9.54 -10.32
N PHE A 55 -1.73 -8.36 -9.68
CA PHE A 55 -2.24 -7.12 -10.27
C PHE A 55 -1.39 -6.64 -11.45
N LEU A 56 -0.06 -6.70 -11.34
CA LEU A 56 0.84 -6.29 -12.41
C LEU A 56 0.77 -7.23 -13.61
N SER A 57 0.71 -8.56 -13.40
CA SER A 57 0.50 -9.52 -14.48
C SER A 57 -0.79 -9.22 -15.23
N TYR A 58 -1.89 -8.94 -14.52
CA TYR A 58 -3.15 -8.59 -15.14
C TYR A 58 -3.09 -7.27 -15.91
N ALA A 59 -2.42 -6.26 -15.37
CA ALA A 59 -2.21 -4.98 -16.05
C ALA A 59 -1.39 -5.16 -17.34
N ALA A 60 -0.34 -5.98 -17.31
CA ALA A 60 0.49 -6.29 -18.48
C ALA A 60 -0.32 -7.01 -19.57
N GLU A 61 -1.11 -8.02 -19.19
CA GLU A 61 -2.01 -8.74 -20.09
C GLU A 61 -2.98 -7.80 -20.81
N LEU A 62 -3.67 -6.93 -20.07
CA LEU A 62 -4.64 -5.99 -20.62
C LEU A 62 -4.03 -4.94 -21.56
N ASN A 63 -2.78 -4.56 -21.33
CA ASN A 63 -2.04 -3.61 -22.17
C ASN A 63 -1.33 -4.30 -23.34
N GLY A 64 -1.23 -5.64 -23.36
CA GLY A 64 -0.55 -6.40 -24.38
C GLY A 64 0.96 -6.10 -24.48
N CYS A 65 1.59 -5.75 -23.36
CA CYS A 65 3.02 -5.38 -23.34
C CYS A 65 3.72 -5.92 -22.09
N GLY A 66 4.77 -6.73 -22.33
CA GLY A 66 5.61 -7.26 -21.25
C GLY A 66 4.88 -8.21 -20.30
N ASP A 67 5.40 -8.24 -19.08
CA ASP A 67 4.93 -9.03 -17.95
C ASP A 67 5.00 -8.20 -16.66
N GLU A 68 4.74 -8.82 -15.51
CA GLU A 68 4.85 -8.19 -14.20
C GLU A 68 6.26 -7.67 -13.91
N ASP A 69 7.30 -8.38 -14.34
CA ASP A 69 8.69 -7.98 -14.12
C ASP A 69 9.07 -6.76 -14.96
N THR A 70 8.59 -6.69 -16.20
CA THR A 70 8.72 -5.49 -17.03
C THR A 70 8.09 -4.27 -16.36
N LEU A 71 6.91 -4.44 -15.75
CA LEU A 71 6.24 -3.36 -15.04
C LEU A 71 6.91 -3.01 -13.69
N ALA A 72 7.49 -3.99 -13.00
CA ALA A 72 8.17 -3.74 -11.74
C ALA A 72 9.56 -3.10 -11.93
N PHE A 73 10.36 -3.60 -12.87
CA PHE A 73 11.78 -3.27 -12.99
C PHE A 73 12.12 -2.34 -14.15
N GLY A 74 11.23 -2.22 -15.16
CA GLY A 74 11.49 -1.42 -16.37
C GLY A 74 11.00 0.02 -16.31
N ARG A 75 10.14 0.39 -15.36
CA ARG A 75 9.53 1.73 -15.27
C ARG A 75 10.38 2.70 -14.45
N ASP A 76 10.39 3.95 -14.87
CA ASP A 76 10.97 5.05 -14.11
C ASP A 76 9.99 5.56 -13.03
N GLU A 77 10.51 6.32 -12.06
CA GLU A 77 9.76 6.85 -10.93
C GLU A 77 8.41 7.47 -11.31
N ARG A 78 8.39 8.34 -12.34
CA ARG A 78 7.17 9.01 -12.80
C ARG A 78 6.14 8.10 -13.48
N GLN A 79 6.50 6.86 -13.74
CA GLN A 79 5.62 5.84 -14.32
C GLN A 79 4.99 4.94 -13.25
N PHE A 80 5.41 5.08 -12.00
CA PHE A 80 4.74 4.48 -10.86
C PHE A 80 3.50 5.29 -10.47
N SER A 81 2.50 4.62 -9.92
CA SER A 81 1.20 5.21 -9.58
C SER A 81 0.74 4.81 -8.17
N ASN A 82 1.69 4.49 -7.30
CA ASN A 82 1.43 4.14 -5.90
C ASN A 82 1.04 5.38 -5.09
N LEU A 83 0.29 5.17 -4.02
CA LEU A 83 -0.05 6.18 -3.02
C LEU A 83 1.22 6.66 -2.28
N LEU A 84 1.28 7.95 -1.95
CA LEU A 84 2.42 8.53 -1.25
C LEU A 84 2.67 7.91 0.13
N LEU A 85 1.63 7.39 0.78
CA LEU A 85 1.76 6.75 2.09
C LEU A 85 2.64 5.51 2.05
N VAL A 86 2.53 4.66 1.00
CA VAL A 86 3.27 3.38 0.94
C VAL A 86 4.76 3.56 0.68
N GLU A 87 5.17 4.70 0.11
CA GLU A 87 6.57 4.97 -0.20
C GLU A 87 7.34 5.65 0.95
N GLN A 88 6.64 6.02 2.05
CA GLN A 88 7.29 6.67 3.18
C GLN A 88 8.35 5.75 3.80
N PRO A 89 9.46 6.30 4.32
CA PRO A 89 10.55 5.51 4.87
C PRO A 89 10.12 4.70 6.08
N ASN A 90 10.88 3.64 6.38
CA ASN A 90 10.59 2.80 7.55
C ASN A 90 10.76 3.54 8.88
N GLY A 91 11.68 4.52 8.94
CA GLY A 91 11.97 5.23 10.19
C GLY A 91 12.32 4.26 11.32
N ASN A 92 11.68 4.43 12.47
CA ASN A 92 11.70 3.45 13.54
C ASN A 92 10.52 2.47 13.43
N PHE A 93 10.44 1.49 14.32
CA PHE A 93 9.38 0.47 14.29
C PHE A 93 7.97 1.06 14.41
N ALA A 94 7.79 2.16 15.16
CA ALA A 94 6.49 2.83 15.27
C ALA A 94 6.06 3.48 13.94
N ASP A 95 6.99 4.08 13.19
CA ASP A 95 6.70 4.65 11.86
C ASP A 95 6.23 3.57 10.89
N THR A 96 6.90 2.41 10.89
CA THR A 96 6.50 1.27 10.06
C THR A 96 5.13 0.73 10.46
N ILE A 97 4.86 0.56 11.76
CA ILE A 97 3.55 0.06 12.24
C ILE A 97 2.42 1.04 11.93
N ALA A 98 2.62 2.36 12.10
CA ALA A 98 1.61 3.36 11.76
C ALA A 98 1.28 3.33 10.27
N ARG A 99 2.30 3.35 9.39
CA ARG A 99 2.12 3.23 7.94
C ARG A 99 1.36 1.97 7.57
N GLN A 100 1.81 0.82 8.11
CA GLN A 100 1.20 -0.47 7.83
C GLN A 100 -0.26 -0.50 8.29
N PHE A 101 -0.56 -0.02 9.50
CA PHE A 101 -1.92 -0.02 10.03
C PHE A 101 -2.88 0.83 9.18
N PHE A 102 -2.48 2.02 8.77
CA PHE A 102 -3.33 2.87 7.93
C PHE A 102 -3.66 2.22 6.58
N ILE A 103 -2.67 1.58 5.96
CA ILE A 103 -2.85 0.86 4.69
C ILE A 103 -3.65 -0.42 4.89
N ASP A 104 -3.42 -1.18 5.96
CA ASP A 104 -4.14 -2.43 6.21
C ASP A 104 -5.64 -2.20 6.41
N VAL A 105 -6.02 -1.16 7.16
CA VAL A 105 -7.43 -0.78 7.32
C VAL A 105 -8.05 -0.41 5.97
N TRP A 106 -7.32 0.32 5.13
CA TRP A 106 -7.76 0.68 3.79
C TRP A 106 -7.86 -0.55 2.88
N HIS A 107 -6.88 -1.44 2.88
CA HIS A 107 -6.89 -2.68 2.09
C HIS A 107 -8.07 -3.58 2.46
N VAL A 108 -8.39 -3.74 3.76
CA VAL A 108 -9.54 -4.54 4.20
C VAL A 108 -10.85 -3.94 3.67
N ALA A 109 -11.02 -2.62 3.79
CA ALA A 109 -12.21 -1.93 3.30
C ALA A 109 -12.33 -2.04 1.77
N LEU A 110 -11.24 -1.84 1.04
CA LEU A 110 -11.17 -1.94 -0.41
C LEU A 110 -11.45 -3.36 -0.89
N PHE A 111 -10.72 -4.36 -0.41
CA PHE A 111 -10.84 -5.73 -0.90
C PHE A 111 -12.17 -6.37 -0.50
N SER A 112 -12.76 -5.99 0.64
CA SER A 112 -14.12 -6.44 1.02
C SER A 112 -15.20 -6.01 0.02
N ARG A 113 -14.98 -4.94 -0.74
CA ARG A 113 -15.87 -4.48 -1.81
C ARG A 113 -15.45 -5.01 -3.17
N LEU A 114 -14.14 -5.03 -3.44
CA LEU A 114 -13.58 -5.42 -4.74
C LEU A 114 -13.84 -6.90 -5.06
N VAL A 115 -14.07 -7.76 -4.07
CA VAL A 115 -14.51 -9.15 -4.28
C VAL A 115 -15.84 -9.25 -5.06
N ASN A 116 -16.61 -8.18 -5.11
CA ASN A 116 -17.86 -8.09 -5.86
C ASN A 116 -17.71 -7.36 -7.21
N SER A 117 -16.48 -7.12 -7.66
CA SER A 117 -16.22 -6.52 -8.97
C SER A 117 -16.86 -7.32 -10.08
N ARG A 118 -17.38 -6.63 -11.11
CA ARG A 118 -17.82 -7.27 -12.36
C ARG A 118 -16.65 -7.77 -13.18
N ASP A 119 -15.44 -7.28 -12.94
CA ASP A 119 -14.22 -7.85 -13.48
C ASP A 119 -13.81 -9.08 -12.66
N ALA A 120 -13.94 -10.26 -13.27
CA ALA A 120 -13.72 -11.54 -12.59
C ALA A 120 -12.28 -11.71 -12.10
N GLN A 121 -11.29 -11.15 -12.80
CA GLN A 121 -9.89 -11.26 -12.41
C GLN A 121 -9.59 -10.37 -11.19
N LEU A 122 -10.07 -9.12 -11.19
CA LEU A 122 -9.94 -8.24 -10.02
C LEU A 122 -10.66 -8.83 -8.80
N ALA A 123 -11.86 -9.39 -8.98
CA ALA A 123 -12.60 -10.04 -7.91
C ALA A 123 -11.84 -11.24 -7.33
N ALA A 124 -11.24 -12.08 -8.18
CA ALA A 124 -10.46 -13.24 -7.74
C ALA A 124 -9.19 -12.85 -6.97
N ILE A 125 -8.45 -11.84 -7.47
CA ILE A 125 -7.26 -11.32 -6.76
C ILE A 125 -7.67 -10.76 -5.40
N ALA A 126 -8.73 -9.95 -5.34
CA ALA A 126 -9.24 -9.38 -4.10
C ALA A 126 -9.71 -10.45 -3.10
N ALA A 127 -10.37 -11.52 -3.57
CA ALA A 127 -10.85 -12.61 -2.73
C ALA A 127 -9.70 -13.38 -2.05
N LYS A 128 -8.59 -13.57 -2.75
CA LYS A 128 -7.37 -14.14 -2.18
C LYS A 128 -6.75 -13.16 -1.18
N GLY A 129 -6.46 -11.93 -1.61
CA GLY A 129 -5.80 -10.91 -0.81
C GLY A 129 -6.58 -10.51 0.45
N LEU A 130 -7.93 -10.58 0.45
CA LEU A 130 -8.75 -10.23 1.60
C LEU A 130 -8.44 -11.07 2.85
N LYS A 131 -8.06 -12.33 2.67
CA LYS A 131 -7.68 -13.21 3.80
C LYS A 131 -6.35 -12.76 4.39
N GLU A 132 -5.41 -12.40 3.52
CA GLU A 132 -4.07 -11.93 3.88
C GLU A 132 -4.15 -10.58 4.59
N VAL A 133 -4.80 -9.57 4.00
CA VAL A 133 -4.87 -8.21 4.58
C VAL A 133 -5.64 -8.16 5.91
N ARG A 134 -6.58 -9.09 6.17
CA ARG A 134 -7.20 -9.23 7.49
C ARG A 134 -6.21 -9.69 8.57
N TYR A 135 -5.25 -10.53 8.21
CA TYR A 135 -4.16 -10.91 9.10
C TYR A 135 -3.22 -9.71 9.31
N HIS A 136 -2.85 -9.00 8.24
CA HIS A 136 -2.00 -7.82 8.31
C HIS A 136 -2.59 -6.76 9.25
N GLN A 137 -3.89 -6.47 9.12
CA GLN A 137 -4.59 -5.52 10.00
C GLN A 137 -4.58 -5.96 11.47
N ARG A 138 -4.78 -7.25 11.75
CA ARG A 138 -4.70 -7.74 13.15
C ARG A 138 -3.30 -7.57 13.72
N PHE A 139 -2.28 -7.85 12.92
CA PHE A 139 -0.89 -7.68 13.32
C PHE A 139 -0.55 -6.20 13.59
N SER A 140 -0.80 -5.34 12.64
CA SER A 140 -0.46 -3.91 12.75
C SER A 140 -1.27 -3.20 13.85
N ARG A 141 -2.58 -3.50 13.97
CA ARG A 141 -3.40 -3.02 15.07
C ARG A 141 -2.88 -3.48 16.44
N GLY A 142 -2.56 -4.76 16.57
CA GLY A 142 -2.04 -5.29 17.83
C GLY A 142 -0.72 -4.65 18.25
N TRP A 143 0.14 -4.26 17.31
CA TRP A 143 1.36 -3.53 17.61
C TRP A 143 1.11 -2.05 17.89
N LEU A 144 0.16 -1.41 17.18
CA LEU A 144 -0.29 -0.06 17.51
C LEU A 144 -0.73 0.03 18.96
N GLU A 145 -1.59 -0.91 19.40
CA GLU A 145 -2.10 -0.98 20.78
C GLU A 145 -0.99 -1.23 21.81
N ARG A 146 -0.06 -2.12 21.51
CA ARG A 146 1.08 -2.43 22.42
C ARG A 146 2.03 -1.25 22.56
N LEU A 147 2.33 -0.55 21.47
CA LEU A 147 3.22 0.61 21.48
C LEU A 147 2.56 1.82 22.14
N GLY A 148 1.28 2.05 21.86
CA GLY A 148 0.50 3.15 22.43
C GLY A 148 0.28 3.01 23.93
N ASN A 149 -0.05 1.80 24.41
CA ASN A 149 -0.31 1.52 25.84
C ASN A 149 0.94 1.01 26.59
N GLY A 150 2.11 1.02 25.96
CA GLY A 150 3.34 0.52 26.55
C GLY A 150 4.04 1.53 27.49
N THR A 151 5.30 1.83 27.20
CA THR A 151 6.06 2.82 27.93
C THR A 151 5.77 4.24 27.43
N GLU A 152 6.07 5.27 28.22
CA GLU A 152 5.98 6.67 27.80
C GLU A 152 6.75 6.93 26.49
N GLU A 153 7.94 6.32 26.35
CA GLU A 153 8.77 6.44 25.16
C GLU A 153 8.12 5.76 23.93
N SER A 154 7.54 4.57 24.08
CA SER A 154 6.85 3.89 22.96
C SER A 154 5.58 4.64 22.52
N ASN A 155 4.81 5.16 23.50
CA ASN A 155 3.63 5.99 23.21
C ASN A 155 4.02 7.26 22.47
N ARG A 156 5.03 7.99 22.94
CA ARG A 156 5.53 9.21 22.29
C ARG A 156 6.00 8.94 20.85
N LYS A 157 6.76 7.87 20.61
CA LYS A 157 7.20 7.49 19.26
C LYS A 157 6.02 7.11 18.37
N MET A 158 5.05 6.38 18.92
CA MET A 158 3.88 5.96 18.15
C MET A 158 3.01 7.17 17.78
N GLN A 159 2.77 8.10 18.69
CA GLN A 159 2.06 9.34 18.40
C GLN A 159 2.78 10.17 17.34
N GLN A 160 4.09 10.33 17.46
CA GLN A 160 4.89 11.06 16.46
C GLN A 160 4.78 10.41 15.06
N ALA A 161 4.80 9.08 14.99
CA ALA A 161 4.62 8.36 13.73
C ALA A 161 3.23 8.60 13.12
N VAL A 162 2.19 8.52 13.95
CA VAL A 162 0.80 8.80 13.55
C VAL A 162 0.69 10.24 13.01
N ASP A 163 1.20 11.23 13.74
CA ASP A 163 1.14 12.65 13.34
C ASP A 163 1.88 12.90 12.01
N ASN A 164 3.07 12.33 11.85
CA ASN A 164 3.89 12.50 10.65
C ASN A 164 3.23 11.92 9.39
N LEU A 165 2.58 10.76 9.52
CA LEU A 165 1.98 10.04 8.41
C LEU A 165 0.55 10.48 8.10
N TRP A 166 -0.11 11.17 9.03
CA TRP A 166 -1.51 11.58 8.88
C TRP A 166 -1.78 12.37 7.59
N ARG A 167 -0.86 13.25 7.23
CA ARG A 167 -0.96 14.08 6.02
C ARG A 167 -1.03 13.29 4.69
N PHE A 168 -0.69 12.01 4.68
CA PHE A 168 -0.74 11.15 3.49
C PHE A 168 -2.01 10.33 3.42
N THR A 169 -2.83 10.30 4.47
CA THR A 169 -4.03 9.44 4.53
C THR A 169 -5.17 9.97 3.67
N GLY A 170 -5.26 11.28 3.45
CA GLY A 170 -6.32 11.87 2.62
C GLY A 170 -6.29 11.41 1.16
N GLU A 171 -5.11 11.06 0.62
CA GLU A 171 -4.97 10.54 -0.73
C GLU A 171 -5.65 9.19 -0.94
N LEU A 172 -5.80 8.38 0.11
CA LEU A 172 -6.49 7.07 0.08
C LEU A 172 -7.92 7.17 -0.46
N PHE A 173 -8.55 8.32 -0.32
CA PHE A 173 -9.98 8.54 -0.62
C PHE A 173 -10.21 9.45 -1.83
N LEU A 174 -9.16 9.87 -2.53
CA LEU A 174 -9.30 10.63 -3.77
C LEU A 174 -9.69 9.71 -4.91
N ALA A 175 -10.78 10.07 -5.59
CA ALA A 175 -11.19 9.43 -6.83
C ALA A 175 -10.78 10.30 -8.02
N ASP A 176 -10.30 9.67 -9.09
CA ASP A 176 -10.07 10.35 -10.37
C ASP A 176 -11.00 9.80 -11.47
N GLU A 177 -10.87 10.34 -12.68
CA GLU A 177 -11.72 9.96 -13.82
C GLU A 177 -11.61 8.47 -14.17
N VAL A 178 -10.43 7.85 -14.00
CA VAL A 178 -10.21 6.42 -14.27
C VAL A 178 -11.05 5.61 -13.30
N GLU A 179 -10.93 5.86 -12.00
CA GLU A 179 -11.68 5.13 -10.98
C GLU A 179 -13.18 5.34 -11.13
N LEU A 180 -13.62 6.61 -11.31
CA LEU A 180 -15.04 6.93 -11.43
C LEU A 180 -15.69 6.25 -12.65
N SER A 181 -15.00 6.22 -13.79
CA SER A 181 -15.50 5.53 -14.98
C SER A 181 -15.66 4.02 -14.76
N LEU A 182 -14.79 3.40 -13.97
CA LEU A 182 -14.85 1.97 -13.63
C LEU A 182 -15.89 1.68 -12.52
N VAL A 183 -16.12 2.62 -11.62
CA VAL A 183 -17.18 2.55 -10.61
C VAL A 183 -18.55 2.48 -11.27
N GLU A 184 -18.82 3.35 -12.26
CA GLU A 184 -20.06 3.33 -13.05
C GLU A 184 -20.30 1.98 -13.75
N GLN A 185 -19.24 1.28 -14.12
CA GLN A 185 -19.29 -0.05 -14.73
C GLN A 185 -19.39 -1.19 -13.68
N GLY A 186 -19.29 -0.88 -12.40
CA GLY A 186 -19.25 -1.86 -11.31
C GLY A 186 -17.95 -2.67 -11.25
N ILE A 187 -16.84 -2.13 -11.80
CA ILE A 187 -15.53 -2.77 -11.85
C ILE A 187 -14.65 -2.32 -10.67
N ALA A 188 -14.49 -1.01 -10.47
CA ALA A 188 -13.70 -0.45 -9.37
C ALA A 188 -14.56 -0.16 -8.15
N VAL A 189 -13.92 0.06 -7.02
CA VAL A 189 -14.52 0.57 -5.78
C VAL A 189 -14.34 2.08 -5.74
N ASP A 190 -15.39 2.82 -5.38
CA ASP A 190 -15.28 4.26 -5.14
C ASP A 190 -14.48 4.50 -3.86
N PRO A 191 -13.27 5.08 -3.94
CA PRO A 191 -12.44 5.28 -2.75
C PRO A 191 -13.09 6.21 -1.72
N ARG A 192 -14.00 7.11 -2.13
CA ARG A 192 -14.71 8.04 -1.25
C ARG A 192 -15.62 7.30 -0.27
N GLU A 193 -16.18 6.16 -0.68
CA GLU A 193 -17.06 5.33 0.16
C GLU A 193 -16.30 4.57 1.26
N LEU A 194 -14.97 4.47 1.15
CA LEU A 194 -14.13 3.81 2.15
C LEU A 194 -13.83 4.71 3.35
N GLN A 195 -13.94 6.03 3.19
CA GLN A 195 -13.46 7.02 4.15
C GLN A 195 -14.11 6.88 5.53
N ALA A 196 -15.43 6.80 5.58
CA ALA A 196 -16.16 6.74 6.86
C ALA A 196 -15.82 5.47 7.66
N GLU A 197 -15.74 4.31 6.99
CA GLU A 197 -15.35 3.03 7.62
C GLU A 197 -13.91 3.08 8.12
N TRP A 198 -12.99 3.58 7.28
CA TRP A 198 -11.59 3.73 7.63
C TRP A 198 -11.39 4.66 8.83
N GLN A 199 -12.01 5.85 8.80
CA GLN A 199 -11.94 6.80 9.91
C GLN A 199 -12.47 6.20 11.20
N SER A 200 -13.61 5.53 11.17
CA SER A 200 -14.19 4.87 12.35
C SER A 200 -13.22 3.82 12.93
N ALA A 201 -12.65 2.96 12.09
CA ALA A 201 -11.74 1.91 12.53
C ALA A 201 -10.43 2.47 13.08
N VAL A 202 -9.85 3.48 12.40
CA VAL A 202 -8.58 4.11 12.80
C VAL A 202 -8.76 4.93 14.07
N HIS A 203 -9.82 5.76 14.16
CA HIS A 203 -10.08 6.57 15.37
C HIS A 203 -10.30 5.68 16.59
N THR A 204 -11.08 4.60 16.45
CA THR A 204 -11.28 3.63 17.54
C THR A 204 -9.95 3.04 18.00
N ALA A 205 -9.13 2.56 17.07
CA ALA A 205 -7.83 1.96 17.41
C ALA A 205 -6.86 2.95 18.07
N LEU A 206 -6.82 4.20 17.60
CA LEU A 206 -5.98 5.24 18.23
C LEU A 206 -6.43 5.54 19.66
N LEU A 207 -7.74 5.72 19.88
CA LEU A 207 -8.29 5.98 21.20
C LEU A 207 -8.06 4.81 22.16
N ASP A 208 -8.27 3.58 21.71
CA ASP A 208 -8.00 2.35 22.48
C ASP A 208 -6.51 2.23 22.86
N SER A 209 -5.63 2.84 22.06
CA SER A 209 -4.18 2.86 22.25
C SER A 209 -3.69 4.08 23.07
N GLY A 210 -4.59 4.92 23.59
CA GLY A 210 -4.21 6.14 24.32
C GLY A 210 -3.50 7.18 23.44
N LEU A 211 -3.77 7.15 22.11
CA LEU A 211 -3.16 8.06 21.14
C LEU A 211 -4.21 9.10 20.69
N PRO A 212 -3.96 10.39 20.90
CA PRO A 212 -4.78 11.46 20.34
C PRO A 212 -4.92 11.35 18.83
N ILE A 213 -6.14 11.59 18.32
CA ILE A 213 -6.40 11.68 16.90
C ILE A 213 -5.77 12.97 16.37
N PRO A 214 -4.92 12.91 15.31
CA PRO A 214 -4.32 14.11 14.75
C PRO A 214 -5.41 15.09 14.25
N GLN A 215 -5.13 16.38 14.39
CA GLN A 215 -6.00 17.40 13.82
C GLN A 215 -5.90 17.37 12.31
N GLU A 216 -7.00 17.70 11.62
CA GLU A 216 -7.02 17.80 10.17
C GLU A 216 -5.98 18.82 9.71
N ALA A 217 -5.06 18.36 8.88
CA ALA A 217 -4.06 19.18 8.21
C ALA A 217 -4.24 19.04 6.69
N ALA A 218 -3.72 20.01 5.93
CA ALA A 218 -3.66 19.89 4.48
C ALA A 218 -2.93 18.59 4.12
N PHE A 219 -3.60 17.69 3.40
CA PHE A 219 -3.02 16.41 3.01
C PHE A 219 -2.19 16.55 1.72
N ARG A 220 -1.29 15.59 1.52
CA ARG A 220 -0.47 15.47 0.31
C ARG A 220 -1.04 14.38 -0.59
N SER A 221 -0.99 14.63 -1.89
CA SER A 221 -1.42 13.70 -2.92
C SER A 221 -0.59 13.91 -4.18
N GLY A 222 -0.69 12.98 -5.12
CA GLY A 222 -0.01 13.05 -6.42
C GLY A 222 0.55 11.72 -6.89
N GLY A 223 0.60 10.71 -6.02
CA GLY A 223 1.15 9.40 -6.35
C GLY A 223 0.48 8.76 -7.56
N LYS A 224 -0.86 8.80 -7.64
CA LYS A 224 -1.62 8.30 -8.80
C LYS A 224 -1.28 9.01 -10.13
N GLN A 225 -0.68 10.19 -10.08
CA GLN A 225 -0.25 10.98 -11.24
C GLN A 225 1.27 10.95 -11.46
N GLY A 226 2.02 10.07 -10.78
CA GLY A 226 3.46 9.96 -10.88
C GLY A 226 4.22 11.12 -10.22
N LEU A 227 3.58 11.81 -9.26
CA LEU A 227 4.20 12.83 -8.42
C LEU A 227 4.50 12.24 -7.06
N HIS A 228 5.75 11.85 -6.86
CA HIS A 228 6.21 11.11 -5.69
C HIS A 228 7.01 11.98 -4.72
N SER A 229 7.22 11.46 -3.52
CA SER A 229 8.16 12.04 -2.57
C SER A 229 9.60 11.65 -2.92
N GLU A 230 10.57 12.32 -2.31
CA GLU A 230 12.01 12.03 -2.45
C GLU A 230 12.39 10.60 -2.06
N HIS A 231 11.47 9.82 -1.51
CA HIS A 231 11.72 8.49 -0.98
C HIS A 231 11.52 7.35 -2.00
N LEU A 232 10.78 7.58 -3.09
CA LEU A 232 10.52 6.52 -4.08
C LEU A 232 11.74 6.27 -4.95
N GLY A 233 12.39 7.31 -5.46
CA GLY A 233 13.55 7.17 -6.35
C GLY A 233 14.67 6.29 -5.80
N PRO A 234 15.16 6.53 -4.57
CA PRO A 234 16.17 5.66 -3.94
C PRO A 234 15.70 4.21 -3.77
N LEU A 235 14.43 3.97 -3.40
CA LEU A 235 13.87 2.63 -3.28
C LEU A 235 13.88 1.90 -4.63
N LEU A 236 13.45 2.56 -5.69
CA LEU A 236 13.47 1.98 -7.04
C LEU A 236 14.89 1.74 -7.54
N ALA A 237 15.83 2.64 -7.26
CA ALA A 237 17.21 2.48 -7.65
C ALA A 237 17.83 1.21 -7.04
N GLU A 238 17.51 0.89 -5.77
CA GLU A 238 17.94 -0.33 -5.12
C GLU A 238 17.21 -1.56 -5.70
N MET A 239 15.88 -1.52 -5.78
CA MET A 239 15.04 -2.62 -6.26
C MET A 239 15.37 -3.03 -7.70
N GLN A 240 15.59 -2.07 -8.58
CA GLN A 240 15.74 -2.28 -10.03
C GLN A 240 17.19 -2.48 -10.48
N TYR A 241 18.16 -2.35 -9.57
CA TYR A 241 19.59 -2.29 -9.92
C TYR A 241 20.06 -3.48 -10.76
N LEU A 242 19.77 -4.70 -10.34
CA LEU A 242 20.26 -5.91 -11.03
C LEU A 242 19.66 -6.03 -12.43
N GLN A 243 18.35 -5.87 -12.58
CA GLN A 243 17.66 -6.01 -13.86
C GLN A 243 18.08 -4.92 -14.86
N ARG A 244 18.30 -3.69 -14.37
CA ARG A 244 18.76 -2.58 -15.21
C ARG A 244 20.24 -2.68 -15.58
N SER A 245 21.08 -3.19 -14.67
CA SER A 245 22.52 -3.37 -14.91
C SER A 245 22.83 -4.56 -15.83
N HIS A 246 21.93 -5.54 -15.86
CA HIS A 246 22.13 -6.79 -16.61
C HIS A 246 20.86 -7.14 -17.43
N PRO A 247 20.49 -6.32 -18.44
CA PRO A 247 19.29 -6.54 -19.22
C PRO A 247 19.36 -7.86 -20.00
N GLY A 248 18.26 -8.60 -19.99
CA GLY A 248 18.13 -9.87 -20.74
C GLY A 248 18.69 -11.11 -20.03
N LEU A 249 19.22 -10.99 -18.82
CA LEU A 249 19.52 -12.15 -18.00
C LEU A 249 18.23 -12.74 -17.40
N GLN A 250 18.20 -14.07 -17.26
CA GLN A 250 17.15 -14.80 -16.55
C GLN A 250 17.70 -15.18 -15.17
N TRP A 251 16.90 -14.95 -14.13
CA TRP A 251 17.24 -15.20 -12.73
C TRP A 251 16.44 -16.38 -12.17
#